data_2517f299c1effb533c1e005928186cf5
#
_entry.id   2517f299c1effb533c1e005928186cf5
#
_cell.length_a   1.000
_cell.length_b   1.000
_cell.length_c   1.000
_cell.angle_alpha   90.00
_cell.angle_beta   90.00
_cell.angle_gamma   90.00
#
_symmetry.space_group_name_H-M   'P 1'
#
loop_
_entity.id
_entity.type
_entity.pdbx_description
1 polymer ?
#
loop_
_entity_poly.entity_id
_entity_poly.type
_entity_poly.pdbx_seq_one_letter_code
_entity_poly.pdbx_strand_id
1 'polypeptide(L)'
;IKGDSISKEAVMNKLHKLEFPALKADEKKELKTIYIDADEDHVSLQYLEQKGDIRKPRTNTVMPRIIYVYEGVESDEEGRPRLINPRYFGGVYDGQEAVSRLWTEVLDYLNEAYDLDAVDRVYINGDGAAWIRTGEKIIPKSKFALDKYHMHKYIIAATSHLEDTAEDARSEIYRAIHRKKKWMAEGVFDRIIESTDKETKRKAVEQ
;
A
#
# COMPACT_ATOMS: atom_id res chain seq x y z
N ILE A 1 11.15 -24.62 -32.52
CA ILE A 1 10.53 -23.27 -32.53
C ILE A 1 11.46 -22.38 -31.76
N LYS A 2 12.22 -21.49 -32.46
CA LYS A 2 13.06 -20.47 -31.80
C LYS A 2 12.12 -19.45 -31.21
N GLY A 3 12.10 -19.36 -29.88
CA GLY A 3 11.42 -18.29 -29.18
C GLY A 3 12.16 -16.98 -29.43
N ASP A 4 11.53 -16.05 -30.13
CA ASP A 4 12.05 -14.69 -30.27
C ASP A 4 12.08 -14.03 -28.90
N SER A 5 13.28 -13.79 -28.37
CA SER A 5 13.44 -13.03 -27.13
C SER A 5 13.12 -11.56 -27.41
N ILE A 6 12.00 -11.08 -26.87
CA ILE A 6 11.65 -9.67 -26.93
C ILE A 6 12.68 -8.88 -26.08
N SER A 7 13.33 -7.89 -26.68
CA SER A 7 14.30 -7.06 -25.93
C SER A 7 13.61 -6.23 -24.86
N LYS A 8 14.32 -5.90 -23.77
CA LYS A 8 13.82 -5.01 -22.70
C LYS A 8 13.34 -3.66 -23.26
N GLU A 9 14.04 -3.11 -24.25
CA GLU A 9 13.66 -1.88 -24.94
C GLU A 9 12.35 -2.01 -25.70
N ALA A 10 12.10 -3.15 -26.36
CA ALA A 10 10.83 -3.37 -27.06
C ALA A 10 9.65 -3.49 -26.08
N VAL A 11 9.87 -4.09 -24.89
CA VAL A 11 8.87 -4.13 -23.82
C VAL A 11 8.61 -2.72 -23.27
N MET A 12 9.66 -1.97 -22.96
CA MET A 12 9.55 -0.59 -22.48
C MET A 12 8.83 0.32 -23.48
N ASN A 13 9.19 0.22 -24.77
CA ASN A 13 8.54 0.99 -25.82
C ASN A 13 7.06 0.64 -26.02
N LYS A 14 6.68 -0.63 -25.76
CA LYS A 14 5.26 -1.01 -25.73
C LYS A 14 4.54 -0.47 -24.51
N LEU A 15 5.17 -0.53 -23.33
CA LEU A 15 4.59 0.00 -22.09
C LEU A 15 4.36 1.52 -22.18
N HIS A 16 5.31 2.28 -22.74
CA HIS A 16 5.16 3.72 -22.97
C HIS A 16 4.09 4.10 -24.01
N LYS A 17 3.66 3.16 -24.83
CA LYS A 17 2.60 3.35 -25.84
C LYS A 17 1.24 2.81 -25.39
N LEU A 18 1.14 2.28 -24.19
CA LEU A 18 -0.15 1.86 -23.65
C LEU A 18 -0.99 3.09 -23.33
N GLU A 19 -1.94 3.38 -24.20
CA GLU A 19 -3.03 4.28 -23.90
C GLU A 19 -4.11 3.46 -23.19
N PHE A 20 -4.39 3.81 -21.93
CA PHE A 20 -5.52 3.22 -21.23
C PHE A 20 -6.79 3.92 -21.75
N PRO A 21 -7.74 3.20 -22.34
CA PRO A 21 -8.96 3.82 -22.81
C PRO A 21 -9.67 4.49 -21.64
N ALA A 22 -10.15 5.70 -21.85
CA ALA A 22 -11.06 6.34 -20.92
C ALA A 22 -12.27 5.44 -20.74
N LEU A 23 -12.58 5.04 -19.52
CA LEU A 23 -13.78 4.26 -19.23
C LEU A 23 -14.98 5.19 -19.49
N LYS A 24 -15.73 4.92 -20.55
CA LYS A 24 -17.09 5.40 -20.68
C LYS A 24 -17.98 4.31 -20.10
N ALA A 25 -18.27 4.42 -18.84
CA ALA A 25 -19.32 3.60 -18.24
C ALA A 25 -20.66 4.24 -18.60
N ASP A 26 -21.41 3.61 -19.44
CA ASP A 26 -22.81 4.03 -19.76
C ASP A 26 -23.70 3.89 -18.51
N GLU A 27 -23.34 3.03 -17.57
CA GLU A 27 -23.99 2.85 -16.27
C GLU A 27 -22.92 2.67 -15.17
N LYS A 28 -23.08 3.40 -14.06
CA LYS A 28 -22.22 3.26 -12.88
C LYS A 28 -22.53 1.94 -12.17
N LYS A 29 -21.48 1.27 -11.71
CA LYS A 29 -21.63 0.03 -10.96
C LYS A 29 -22.06 0.30 -9.53
N GLU A 30 -23.03 -0.48 -9.05
CA GLU A 30 -23.42 -0.51 -7.64
C GLU A 30 -22.62 -1.56 -6.88
N LEU A 31 -21.81 -1.12 -5.94
CA LEU A 31 -21.03 -1.99 -5.05
C LEU A 31 -21.17 -1.53 -3.61
N LYS A 32 -21.13 -2.46 -2.67
CA LYS A 32 -21.15 -2.15 -1.23
C LYS A 32 -19.76 -1.81 -0.70
N THR A 33 -18.73 -2.38 -1.28
CA THR A 33 -17.35 -2.18 -0.82
C THR A 33 -16.41 -2.07 -2.01
N ILE A 34 -15.48 -1.10 -1.93
CA ILE A 34 -14.38 -0.92 -2.87
C ILE A 34 -13.08 -1.03 -2.10
N TYR A 35 -12.07 -1.61 -2.71
CA TYR A 35 -10.75 -1.77 -2.14
C TYR A 35 -9.73 -0.96 -2.94
N ILE A 36 -8.83 -0.33 -2.22
CA ILE A 36 -7.71 0.43 -2.76
C ILE A 36 -6.46 -0.05 -2.03
N ASP A 37 -5.45 -0.47 -2.77
CA ASP A 37 -4.12 -0.70 -2.21
C ASP A 37 -3.17 0.36 -2.75
N ALA A 38 -2.28 0.84 -1.89
CA ALA A 38 -1.32 1.86 -2.22
C ALA A 38 0.06 1.50 -1.66
N ASP A 39 1.08 1.64 -2.49
CA ASP A 39 2.47 1.31 -2.16
C ASP A 39 3.45 2.19 -2.92
N GLU A 40 4.69 2.25 -2.48
CA GLU A 40 5.78 2.95 -3.14
C GLU A 40 7.02 2.06 -3.26
N ASP A 41 7.80 2.27 -4.29
CA ASP A 41 9.07 1.57 -4.48
C ASP A 41 10.23 2.56 -4.63
N HIS A 42 11.43 2.13 -4.29
CA HIS A 42 12.65 2.90 -4.45
C HIS A 42 13.45 2.38 -5.65
N VAL A 43 13.36 3.10 -6.76
CA VAL A 43 14.04 2.75 -8.01
C VAL A 43 15.32 3.55 -8.16
N SER A 44 16.45 2.87 -8.27
CA SER A 44 17.75 3.52 -8.56
C SER A 44 17.78 4.00 -10.00
N LEU A 45 18.08 5.29 -10.20
CA LEU A 45 18.23 5.88 -11.52
C LEU A 45 19.62 5.56 -12.08
N GLN A 46 19.67 5.16 -13.35
CA GLN A 46 20.90 5.06 -14.10
C GLN A 46 21.05 6.32 -14.97
N TYR A 47 21.95 7.20 -14.61
CA TYR A 47 22.28 8.36 -15.44
C TYR A 47 23.30 7.98 -16.50
N LEU A 48 22.99 8.20 -17.76
CA LEU A 48 23.89 7.96 -18.88
C LEU A 48 25.03 8.98 -18.94
N GLU A 49 24.79 10.24 -18.52
CA GLU A 49 25.74 11.33 -18.62
C GLU A 49 26.40 11.74 -17.30
N GLN A 50 25.71 11.54 -16.19
CA GLN A 50 26.26 11.74 -14.85
C GLN A 50 25.95 10.51 -14.00
N LYS A 51 27.01 9.76 -13.69
CA LYS A 51 26.89 8.74 -12.66
C LYS A 51 26.72 9.44 -11.33
N GLY A 52 25.52 9.42 -10.81
CA GLY A 52 25.27 9.86 -9.44
C GLY A 52 26.18 9.07 -8.48
N ASP A 53 26.49 9.68 -7.35
CA ASP A 53 27.29 9.00 -6.33
C ASP A 53 26.46 7.90 -5.69
N ILE A 54 26.73 6.63 -6.07
CA ILE A 54 26.11 5.44 -5.47
C ILE A 54 26.25 5.39 -3.94
N ARG A 55 27.20 6.15 -3.37
CA ARG A 55 27.36 6.31 -1.93
C ARG A 55 26.39 7.31 -1.31
N LYS A 56 25.60 8.02 -2.13
CA LYS A 56 24.51 8.89 -1.71
C LYS A 56 23.18 8.36 -2.27
N PRO A 57 22.65 7.26 -1.73
CA PRO A 57 21.48 6.57 -2.31
C PRO A 57 20.25 7.45 -2.48
N ARG A 58 20.10 8.51 -1.69
CA ARG A 58 18.96 9.44 -1.77
C ARG A 58 18.99 10.39 -2.97
N THR A 59 20.13 10.54 -3.64
CA THR A 59 20.26 11.46 -4.80
C THR A 59 20.06 10.76 -6.13
N ASN A 60 20.08 9.44 -6.13
CA ASN A 60 20.00 8.60 -7.33
C ASN A 60 18.77 7.69 -7.36
N THR A 61 17.81 7.96 -6.52
CA THR A 61 16.58 7.17 -6.47
C THR A 61 15.37 8.03 -6.79
N VAL A 62 14.46 7.45 -7.52
CA VAL A 62 13.10 7.97 -7.69
C VAL A 62 12.16 7.04 -6.96
N MET A 63 11.10 7.60 -6.40
CA MET A 63 10.10 6.87 -5.62
C MET A 63 8.76 6.91 -6.36
N PRO A 64 8.54 5.97 -7.32
CA PRO A 64 7.25 5.83 -7.95
C PRO A 64 6.23 5.35 -6.92
N ARG A 65 5.05 5.94 -6.97
CA ARG A 65 3.88 5.55 -6.19
C ARG A 65 2.91 4.82 -7.07
N ILE A 66 2.29 3.79 -6.53
CA ILE A 66 1.25 3.03 -7.21
C ILE A 66 0.02 2.94 -6.32
N ILE A 67 -1.14 3.16 -6.94
CA ILE A 67 -2.44 2.91 -6.32
C ILE A 67 -3.20 1.99 -7.27
N TYR A 68 -3.87 0.99 -6.74
CA TYR A 68 -4.81 0.22 -7.52
C TYR A 68 -6.12 0.03 -6.79
N VAL A 69 -7.19 0.24 -7.55
CA VAL A 69 -8.58 0.11 -7.12
C VAL A 69 -9.10 -1.22 -7.64
N TYR A 70 -9.80 -1.98 -6.80
CA TYR A 70 -10.39 -3.26 -7.21
C TYR A 70 -11.69 -3.54 -6.45
N GLU A 71 -12.50 -4.44 -7.01
CA GLU A 71 -13.84 -4.74 -6.52
C GLU A 71 -13.87 -5.89 -5.51
N GLY A 72 -12.80 -6.67 -5.44
CA GLY A 72 -12.66 -7.82 -4.57
C GLY A 72 -11.55 -8.75 -5.04
N VAL A 73 -11.46 -9.92 -4.41
CA VAL A 73 -10.50 -10.96 -4.76
C VAL A 73 -11.27 -12.25 -5.01
N GLU A 74 -10.97 -12.91 -6.11
CA GLU A 74 -11.47 -14.23 -6.46
C GLU A 74 -10.31 -15.23 -6.57
N SER A 75 -10.61 -16.51 -6.61
CA SER A 75 -9.61 -17.54 -6.93
C SER A 75 -9.72 -17.93 -8.40
N ASP A 76 -8.57 -18.00 -9.08
CA ASP A 76 -8.52 -18.57 -10.43
C ASP A 76 -8.71 -20.11 -10.40
N GLU A 77 -8.69 -20.75 -11.57
CA GLU A 77 -8.85 -22.20 -11.73
C GLU A 77 -7.79 -23.02 -10.99
N GLU A 78 -6.63 -22.42 -10.68
CA GLU A 78 -5.52 -23.03 -9.95
C GLU A 78 -5.53 -22.67 -8.46
N GLY A 79 -6.57 -21.95 -7.99
CA GLY A 79 -6.74 -21.54 -6.60
C GLY A 79 -5.88 -20.33 -6.20
N ARG A 80 -5.27 -19.61 -7.16
CA ARG A 80 -4.47 -18.42 -6.90
C ARG A 80 -5.37 -17.18 -6.78
N PRO A 81 -5.07 -16.24 -5.85
CA PRO A 81 -5.86 -15.03 -5.72
C PRO A 81 -5.70 -14.12 -6.94
N ARG A 82 -6.80 -13.61 -7.44
CA ARG A 82 -6.88 -12.67 -8.54
C ARG A 82 -7.77 -11.50 -8.17
N LEU A 83 -7.32 -10.28 -8.49
CA LEU A 83 -8.12 -9.08 -8.27
C LEU A 83 -9.26 -8.99 -9.29
N ILE A 84 -10.43 -8.58 -8.82
CA ILE A 84 -11.60 -8.34 -9.66
C ILE A 84 -11.54 -6.90 -10.18
N ASN A 85 -11.52 -6.72 -11.50
CA ASN A 85 -11.53 -5.44 -12.20
C ASN A 85 -10.51 -4.42 -11.67
N PRO A 86 -9.20 -4.75 -11.59
CA PRO A 86 -8.21 -3.83 -11.08
C PRO A 86 -7.97 -2.65 -12.02
N ARG A 87 -7.92 -1.43 -11.45
CA ARG A 87 -7.52 -0.20 -12.13
C ARG A 87 -6.30 0.40 -11.45
N TYR A 88 -5.25 0.68 -12.20
CA TYR A 88 -3.96 1.14 -11.70
C TYR A 88 -3.76 2.63 -11.98
N PHE A 89 -3.19 3.33 -10.99
CA PHE A 89 -2.75 4.71 -11.04
C PHE A 89 -1.30 4.73 -10.54
N GLY A 90 -0.43 5.46 -11.19
CA GLY A 90 0.94 5.48 -10.72
C GLY A 90 1.84 6.43 -11.50
N GLY A 91 2.95 6.79 -10.86
CA GLY A 91 3.95 7.69 -11.40
C GLY A 91 4.84 8.24 -10.30
N VAL A 92 5.64 9.24 -10.65
CA VAL A 92 6.46 9.98 -9.70
C VAL A 92 5.70 11.21 -9.25
N TYR A 93 5.29 11.23 -7.99
CA TYR A 93 4.50 12.30 -7.39
C TYR A 93 5.24 12.86 -6.18
N ASP A 94 6.01 13.93 -6.37
CA ASP A 94 6.78 14.55 -5.31
C ASP A 94 6.04 15.73 -4.68
N GLY A 95 6.05 15.76 -3.35
CA GLY A 95 5.38 16.79 -2.55
C GLY A 95 3.87 16.57 -2.39
N GLN A 96 3.31 17.31 -1.46
CA GLN A 96 1.92 17.12 -1.01
C GLN A 96 0.89 17.43 -2.10
N GLU A 97 1.15 18.44 -2.92
CA GLU A 97 0.25 18.83 -4.01
C GLU A 97 0.15 17.74 -5.07
N ALA A 98 1.31 17.16 -5.47
CA ALA A 98 1.33 16.07 -6.45
C ALA A 98 0.63 14.82 -5.91
N VAL A 99 0.82 14.50 -4.62
CA VAL A 99 0.11 13.41 -3.94
C VAL A 99 -1.41 13.66 -3.93
N SER A 100 -1.83 14.88 -3.65
CA SER A 100 -3.25 15.22 -3.67
C SER A 100 -3.85 15.06 -5.07
N ARG A 101 -3.11 15.43 -6.12
CA ARG A 101 -3.54 15.20 -7.51
C ARG A 101 -3.72 13.70 -7.81
N LEU A 102 -2.75 12.85 -7.42
CA LEU A 102 -2.88 11.41 -7.61
C LEU A 102 -4.16 10.86 -6.95
N TRP A 103 -4.45 11.26 -5.71
CA TRP A 103 -5.66 10.83 -5.03
C TRP A 103 -6.95 11.44 -5.63
N THR A 104 -6.85 12.64 -6.22
CA THR A 104 -7.98 13.22 -6.97
C THR A 104 -8.27 12.44 -8.24
N GLU A 105 -7.23 12.01 -8.98
CA GLU A 105 -7.40 11.13 -10.16
C GLU A 105 -8.10 9.81 -9.79
N VAL A 106 -7.77 9.24 -8.62
CA VAL A 106 -8.47 8.05 -8.09
C VAL A 106 -9.93 8.37 -7.78
N LEU A 107 -10.21 9.52 -7.13
CA LEU A 107 -11.58 9.92 -6.82
C LEU A 107 -12.42 10.16 -8.09
N ASP A 108 -11.84 10.80 -9.10
CA ASP A 108 -12.51 11.04 -10.39
C ASP A 108 -12.90 9.70 -11.04
N TYR A 109 -11.99 8.74 -11.06
CA TYR A 109 -12.29 7.38 -11.52
C TYR A 109 -13.41 6.71 -10.71
N LEU A 110 -13.37 6.82 -9.37
CA LEU A 110 -14.44 6.25 -8.54
C LEU A 110 -15.80 6.87 -8.86
N ASN A 111 -15.84 8.19 -9.07
CA ASN A 111 -17.06 8.89 -9.45
C ASN A 111 -17.58 8.52 -10.84
N GLU A 112 -16.68 8.19 -11.78
CA GLU A 112 -17.05 7.76 -13.12
C GLU A 112 -17.53 6.31 -13.16
N ALA A 113 -16.84 5.41 -12.45
CA ALA A 113 -17.04 3.97 -12.56
C ALA A 113 -18.14 3.43 -11.62
N TYR A 114 -18.36 4.07 -10.47
CA TYR A 114 -19.23 3.55 -9.42
C TYR A 114 -20.29 4.54 -8.96
N ASP A 115 -21.44 4.02 -8.55
CA ASP A 115 -22.39 4.79 -7.75
C ASP A 115 -21.91 4.86 -6.29
N LEU A 116 -21.23 5.97 -5.97
CA LEU A 116 -20.68 6.17 -4.62
C LEU A 116 -21.75 6.33 -3.54
N ASP A 117 -22.98 6.63 -3.89
CA ASP A 117 -24.09 6.67 -2.92
C ASP A 117 -24.47 5.27 -2.44
N ALA A 118 -24.36 4.27 -3.33
CA ALA A 118 -24.60 2.86 -3.02
C ALA A 118 -23.43 2.19 -2.26
N VAL A 119 -22.22 2.79 -2.26
CA VAL A 119 -21.05 2.27 -1.54
C VAL A 119 -21.18 2.52 -0.04
N ASP A 120 -21.04 1.48 0.76
CA ASP A 120 -21.03 1.59 2.21
C ASP A 120 -19.61 1.91 2.74
N ARG A 121 -18.57 1.38 2.09
CA ARG A 121 -17.18 1.50 2.56
C ARG A 121 -16.15 1.41 1.43
N VAL A 122 -15.13 2.26 1.52
CA VAL A 122 -13.89 2.13 0.75
C VAL A 122 -12.75 1.78 1.71
N TYR A 123 -12.03 0.69 1.48
CA TYR A 123 -10.84 0.38 2.27
C TYR A 123 -9.60 0.84 1.52
N ILE A 124 -8.71 1.58 2.22
CA ILE A 124 -7.40 1.98 1.71
C ILE A 124 -6.37 1.18 2.49
N ASN A 125 -5.69 0.25 1.83
CA ASN A 125 -4.67 -0.60 2.40
C ASN A 125 -3.28 -0.06 2.05
N GLY A 126 -2.32 -0.21 2.95
CA GLY A 126 -0.92 0.15 2.74
C GLY A 126 -0.10 0.09 4.01
N ASP A 127 1.14 0.57 3.96
CA ASP A 127 2.10 0.54 5.06
C ASP A 127 1.88 1.63 6.14
N GLY A 128 0.98 2.57 5.89
CA GLY A 128 0.69 3.70 6.78
C GLY A 128 1.47 4.98 6.47
N ALA A 129 2.22 5.03 5.38
CA ALA A 129 2.90 6.23 4.93
C ALA A 129 1.94 7.44 4.84
N ALA A 130 2.44 8.63 5.16
CA ALA A 130 1.61 9.84 5.23
C ALA A 130 0.88 10.15 3.91
N TRP A 131 1.51 9.85 2.77
CA TRP A 131 0.90 10.05 1.47
C TRP A 131 -0.28 9.10 1.21
N ILE A 132 -0.24 7.87 1.72
CA ILE A 132 -1.35 6.90 1.66
C ILE A 132 -2.50 7.38 2.54
N ARG A 133 -2.18 7.84 3.75
CA ARG A 133 -3.16 8.41 4.69
C ARG A 133 -3.85 9.67 4.14
N THR A 134 -3.24 10.37 3.19
CA THR A 134 -3.89 11.48 2.48
C THR A 134 -5.16 11.02 1.74
N GLY A 135 -5.19 9.79 1.27
CA GLY A 135 -6.36 9.20 0.61
C GLY A 135 -7.62 9.21 1.49
N GLU A 136 -7.49 8.99 2.81
CA GLU A 136 -8.65 9.04 3.72
C GLU A 136 -9.32 10.43 3.80
N LYS A 137 -8.58 11.49 3.48
CA LYS A 137 -9.12 12.86 3.49
C LYS A 137 -9.82 13.22 2.18
N ILE A 138 -9.50 12.52 1.10
CA ILE A 138 -9.97 12.82 -0.27
C ILE A 138 -11.08 11.86 -0.69
N ILE A 139 -10.93 10.56 -0.41
CA ILE A 139 -11.89 9.54 -0.81
C ILE A 139 -13.03 9.45 0.23
N PRO A 140 -14.28 9.69 -0.16
CA PRO A 140 -15.41 9.60 0.75
C PRO A 140 -15.63 8.17 1.25
N LYS A 141 -16.19 8.03 2.45
CA LYS A 141 -16.49 6.76 3.12
C LYS A 141 -15.26 5.83 3.27
N SER A 142 -14.05 6.37 3.10
CA SER A 142 -12.82 5.59 3.18
C SER A 142 -12.41 5.31 4.63
N LYS A 143 -11.66 4.22 4.79
CA LYS A 143 -11.01 3.84 6.03
C LYS A 143 -9.69 3.17 5.72
N PHE A 144 -8.63 3.67 6.34
CA PHE A 144 -7.33 3.04 6.24
C PHE A 144 -7.29 1.70 6.98
N ALA A 145 -6.61 0.73 6.38
CA ALA A 145 -6.26 -0.54 6.99
C ALA A 145 -4.77 -0.81 6.74
N LEU A 146 -4.02 -1.07 7.81
CA LEU A 146 -2.63 -1.49 7.68
C LEU A 146 -2.59 -2.87 7.02
N ASP A 147 -1.77 -3.03 5.97
CA ASP A 147 -1.64 -4.30 5.31
C ASP A 147 -0.98 -5.36 6.21
N LYS A 148 -1.25 -6.63 5.90
CA LYS A 148 -0.83 -7.74 6.76
C LYS A 148 0.69 -7.90 6.83
N TYR A 149 1.41 -7.59 5.76
CA TYR A 149 2.86 -7.71 5.73
C TYR A 149 3.51 -6.70 6.67
N HIS A 150 3.14 -5.42 6.56
CA HIS A 150 3.66 -4.37 7.42
C HIS A 150 3.19 -4.52 8.87
N MET A 151 1.94 -4.93 9.08
CA MET A 151 1.48 -5.27 10.43
C MET A 151 2.36 -6.35 11.09
N HIS A 152 2.65 -7.44 10.37
CA HIS A 152 3.53 -8.49 10.85
C HIS A 152 4.96 -7.99 11.12
N LYS A 153 5.51 -7.23 10.18
CA LYS A 153 6.83 -6.60 10.29
C LYS A 153 6.93 -5.70 11.52
N TYR A 154 5.93 -4.88 11.77
CA TYR A 154 5.91 -3.98 12.94
C TYR A 154 5.76 -4.74 14.25
N ILE A 155 4.93 -5.78 14.31
CA ILE A 155 4.82 -6.64 15.49
C ILE A 155 6.17 -7.32 15.80
N ILE A 156 6.86 -7.83 14.78
CA ILE A 156 8.20 -8.41 14.95
C ILE A 156 9.18 -7.35 15.45
N ALA A 157 9.20 -6.17 14.85
CA ALA A 157 10.11 -5.09 15.27
C ALA A 157 9.88 -4.67 16.72
N ALA A 158 8.60 -4.51 17.12
CA ALA A 158 8.22 -4.14 18.47
C ALA A 158 8.58 -5.18 19.53
N THR A 159 8.67 -6.45 19.15
CA THR A 159 8.88 -7.56 20.10
C THR A 159 10.27 -8.19 20.05
N SER A 160 11.09 -7.88 19.01
CA SER A 160 12.36 -8.56 18.76
C SER A 160 13.41 -8.43 19.86
N HIS A 161 13.29 -7.45 20.76
CA HIS A 161 14.21 -7.19 21.84
C HIS A 161 13.83 -7.89 23.16
N LEU A 162 12.67 -8.57 23.18
CA LEU A 162 12.13 -9.23 24.39
C LEU A 162 12.71 -10.65 24.63
N GLU A 163 13.64 -11.07 23.75
CA GLU A 163 14.31 -12.38 23.85
C GLU A 163 13.31 -13.54 24.04
N ASP A 164 13.37 -14.21 25.18
CA ASP A 164 12.57 -15.42 25.47
C ASP A 164 11.05 -15.14 25.53
N THR A 165 10.64 -13.91 25.84
CA THR A 165 9.21 -13.54 25.95
C THR A 165 8.62 -12.97 24.65
N ALA A 166 9.43 -12.83 23.59
CA ALA A 166 9.02 -12.22 22.32
C ALA A 166 7.86 -13.00 21.65
N GLU A 167 7.89 -14.31 21.69
CA GLU A 167 6.87 -15.15 21.05
C GLU A 167 5.53 -15.09 21.79
N ASP A 168 5.55 -15.05 23.11
CA ASP A 168 4.35 -14.89 23.92
C ASP A 168 3.69 -13.53 23.66
N ALA A 169 4.47 -12.45 23.64
CA ALA A 169 3.99 -11.11 23.31
C ALA A 169 3.35 -11.03 21.92
N ARG A 170 3.98 -11.64 20.91
CA ARG A 170 3.42 -11.74 19.54
C ARG A 170 2.10 -12.47 19.53
N SER A 171 2.04 -13.61 20.20
CA SER A 171 0.84 -14.43 20.30
C SER A 171 -0.32 -13.70 20.97
N GLU A 172 -0.05 -12.90 22.01
CA GLU A 172 -1.06 -12.06 22.66
C GLU A 172 -1.56 -10.96 21.73
N ILE A 173 -0.65 -10.27 20.99
CA ILE A 173 -1.02 -9.24 20.02
C ILE A 173 -1.90 -9.83 18.91
N TYR A 174 -1.49 -10.95 18.29
CA TYR A 174 -2.30 -11.59 17.25
C TYR A 174 -3.66 -12.07 17.76
N ARG A 175 -3.72 -12.58 18.99
CA ARG A 175 -4.98 -12.96 19.64
C ARG A 175 -5.90 -11.75 19.83
N ALA A 176 -5.36 -10.59 20.22
CA ALA A 176 -6.11 -9.34 20.36
C ALA A 176 -6.65 -8.86 19.00
N ILE A 177 -5.81 -8.88 17.95
CA ILE A 177 -6.18 -8.53 16.58
C ILE A 177 -7.30 -9.46 16.07
N HIS A 178 -7.14 -10.78 16.22
CA HIS A 178 -8.13 -11.76 15.79
C HIS A 178 -9.48 -11.55 16.50
N ARG A 179 -9.45 -11.19 17.78
CA ARG A 179 -10.65 -10.86 18.57
C ARG A 179 -11.19 -9.47 18.30
N LYS A 180 -10.55 -8.65 17.44
CA LYS A 180 -10.89 -7.26 17.16
C LYS A 180 -10.98 -6.38 18.41
N LYS A 181 -10.13 -6.65 19.40
CA LYS A 181 -10.10 -5.95 20.70
C LYS A 181 -8.85 -5.06 20.78
N LYS A 182 -8.96 -3.82 20.30
CA LYS A 182 -7.88 -2.83 20.28
C LYS A 182 -7.25 -2.65 21.66
N TRP A 183 -8.05 -2.50 22.71
CA TRP A 183 -7.58 -2.31 24.08
C TRP A 183 -6.69 -3.45 24.60
N MET A 184 -6.91 -4.68 24.12
CA MET A 184 -6.04 -5.81 24.48
C MET A 184 -4.66 -5.68 23.85
N ALA A 185 -4.59 -5.27 22.58
CA ALA A 185 -3.33 -5.04 21.89
C ALA A 185 -2.57 -3.87 22.53
N GLU A 186 -3.26 -2.76 22.79
CA GLU A 186 -2.70 -1.60 23.49
C GLU A 186 -2.08 -2.00 24.84
N GLY A 187 -2.79 -2.78 25.65
CA GLY A 187 -2.26 -3.25 26.94
C GLY A 187 -1.04 -4.17 26.81
N VAL A 188 -0.84 -4.87 25.69
CA VAL A 188 0.41 -5.61 25.44
C VAL A 188 1.54 -4.64 25.09
N PHE A 189 1.29 -3.66 24.21
CA PHE A 189 2.29 -2.65 23.85
C PHE A 189 2.71 -1.81 25.05
N ASP A 190 1.78 -1.40 25.92
CA ASP A 190 2.08 -0.65 27.13
C ASP A 190 3.04 -1.43 28.05
N ARG A 191 2.78 -2.75 28.27
CA ARG A 191 3.69 -3.61 29.04
C ARG A 191 5.08 -3.73 28.39
N ILE A 192 5.14 -3.83 27.07
CA ILE A 192 6.41 -3.88 26.33
C ILE A 192 7.19 -2.56 26.55
N ILE A 193 6.52 -1.41 26.43
CA ILE A 193 7.12 -0.08 26.63
C ILE A 193 7.63 0.05 28.06
N GLU A 194 6.84 -0.32 29.05
CA GLU A 194 7.20 -0.24 30.48
C GLU A 194 8.39 -1.14 30.84
N SER A 195 8.46 -2.34 30.25
CA SER A 195 9.56 -3.29 30.49
C SER A 195 10.83 -3.01 29.67
N THR A 196 10.80 -2.04 28.77
CA THR A 196 11.92 -1.74 27.88
C THR A 196 12.80 -0.63 28.44
N ASP A 197 14.01 -0.96 28.89
CA ASP A 197 14.96 -0.01 29.48
C ASP A 197 15.65 0.91 28.46
N LYS A 198 15.87 0.43 27.23
CA LYS A 198 16.57 1.19 26.18
C LYS A 198 15.63 2.12 25.44
N GLU A 199 15.86 3.42 25.54
CA GLU A 199 15.06 4.48 24.89
C GLU A 199 14.92 4.29 23.37
N THR A 200 16.00 3.83 22.70
CA THR A 200 15.96 3.54 21.25
C THR A 200 14.98 2.42 20.90
N LYS A 201 14.80 1.45 21.80
CA LYS A 201 13.86 0.35 21.61
C LYS A 201 12.43 0.76 21.94
N ARG A 202 12.23 1.59 22.97
CA ARG A 202 10.93 2.21 23.27
C ARG A 202 10.38 2.95 22.08
N LYS A 203 11.17 3.83 21.47
CA LYS A 203 10.76 4.59 20.27
C LYS A 203 10.35 3.68 19.09
N ALA A 204 10.93 2.50 18.96
CA ALA A 204 10.54 1.53 17.93
C ALA A 204 9.20 0.85 18.21
N VAL A 205 8.75 0.82 19.45
CA VAL A 205 7.44 0.26 19.85
C VAL A 205 6.33 1.32 19.75
N GLU A 206 6.69 2.60 19.98
CA GLU A 206 5.76 3.74 19.95
C GLU A 206 5.39 4.19 18.51
N GLN A 207 6.18 3.82 17.49
CA GLN A 207 5.94 4.13 16.08
C GLN A 207 4.88 3.20 15.45
#